data_c6396a4adf017ff244f6bf8a5f2702fa
#
_entry.id   c6396a4adf017ff244f6bf8a5f2702fa
#
_cell.length_a   1.000
_cell.length_b   1.000
_cell.length_c   1.000
_cell.angle_alpha   90.00
_cell.angle_beta   90.00
_cell.angle_gamma   90.00
#
_symmetry.space_group_name_H-M   'P 1'
#
loop_
_entity.id
_entity.type
_entity.pdbx_description
1 polymer ?
#
loop_
_entity_poly.entity_id
_entity_poly.type
_entity_poly.pdbx_seq_one_letter_code
_entity_poly.pdbx_strand_id
1 'polypeptide(L)'
;MAGLAQILKESGHEVSGSDNQFYPPMSDYIRNIGIKTFEGYSKKDLPKADLYVIGNALSRGNESVEEILEKKLPFVSGPEMLGRELKSRDVFAVSGTHGKTTTSYMLAHIFRDQGKDVGYLIGGISEQFSDSAKLGTDKIFVIEADEYDSAFFDKRSKFIHYSPLNLIINNIEFDHADIFNNINDIKKQFHHLVKIIPKSGSLISVSYTHLRAHETTPH
;
A
#
# COMPACT_ATOMS: atom_id res chain seq x y z
N MET A 1 0.70 0.13 -7.94
CA MET A 1 1.53 1.33 -8.25
C MET A 1 0.70 2.53 -8.75
N ALA A 2 -0.36 2.33 -9.54
CA ALA A 2 -1.15 3.43 -10.09
C ALA A 2 -1.77 4.34 -9.02
N GLY A 3 -2.33 3.80 -7.95
CA GLY A 3 -2.85 4.62 -6.84
C GLY A 3 -1.78 5.47 -6.14
N LEU A 4 -0.56 4.94 -5.96
CA LEU A 4 0.56 5.74 -5.47
C LEU A 4 0.91 6.86 -6.45
N ALA A 5 0.95 6.56 -7.75
CA ALA A 5 1.24 7.55 -8.78
C ALA A 5 0.19 8.69 -8.80
N GLN A 6 -1.09 8.38 -8.55
CA GLN A 6 -2.14 9.39 -8.38
C GLN A 6 -1.86 10.28 -7.16
N ILE A 7 -1.61 9.68 -5.99
CA ILE A 7 -1.31 10.43 -4.76
C ILE A 7 -0.12 11.36 -4.97
N LEU A 8 0.96 10.88 -5.58
CA LEU A 8 2.14 11.70 -5.87
C LEU A 8 1.83 12.87 -6.81
N LYS A 9 1.01 12.62 -7.85
CA LYS A 9 0.58 13.69 -8.76
C LYS A 9 -0.29 14.72 -8.03
N GLU A 10 -1.23 14.28 -7.20
CA GLU A 10 -2.06 15.17 -6.39
C GLU A 10 -1.23 15.94 -5.34
N SER A 11 -0.10 15.38 -4.88
CA SER A 11 0.89 16.07 -4.04
C SER A 11 1.75 17.10 -4.79
N GLY A 12 1.58 17.22 -6.11
CA GLY A 12 2.30 18.20 -6.94
C GLY A 12 3.60 17.69 -7.58
N HIS A 13 3.88 16.40 -7.52
CA HIS A 13 5.02 15.80 -8.24
C HIS A 13 4.70 15.63 -9.73
N GLU A 14 5.73 15.78 -10.56
CA GLU A 14 5.68 15.32 -11.95
C GLU A 14 5.95 13.82 -11.98
N VAL A 15 4.93 13.03 -12.36
CA VAL A 15 4.97 11.57 -12.29
C VAL A 15 4.92 10.96 -13.67
N SER A 16 5.80 10.00 -13.90
CA SER A 16 5.73 9.09 -15.04
C SER A 16 5.94 7.65 -14.59
N GLY A 17 5.54 6.69 -15.40
CA GLY A 17 5.65 5.28 -15.04
C GLY A 17 5.98 4.37 -16.21
N SER A 18 6.64 3.25 -15.92
CA SER A 18 6.93 2.19 -16.88
C SER A 18 6.34 0.86 -16.40
N ASP A 19 5.79 0.09 -17.31
CA ASP A 19 5.37 -1.28 -17.09
C ASP A 19 5.54 -2.09 -18.37
N ASN A 20 5.62 -3.42 -18.28
CA ASN A 20 5.75 -4.28 -19.46
C ASN A 20 4.56 -4.08 -20.41
N GLN A 21 3.37 -4.06 -19.85
CA GLN A 21 2.12 -3.90 -20.58
C GLN A 21 1.09 -3.17 -19.73
N PHE A 22 0.27 -2.36 -20.38
CA PHE A 22 -0.82 -1.64 -19.75
C PHE A 22 -2.16 -2.22 -20.24
N TYR A 23 -2.93 -2.81 -19.33
CA TYR A 23 -4.24 -3.41 -19.63
C TYR A 23 -5.38 -2.66 -18.92
N PRO A 24 -6.57 -2.59 -19.54
CA PRO A 24 -7.77 -2.15 -18.84
C PRO A 24 -8.10 -3.07 -17.63
N PRO A 25 -8.67 -2.55 -16.55
CA PRO A 25 -9.09 -1.15 -16.36
C PRO A 25 -7.94 -0.19 -15.95
N MET A 26 -6.76 -0.72 -15.61
CA MET A 26 -5.66 0.07 -15.03
C MET A 26 -5.03 1.02 -16.05
N SER A 27 -4.92 0.63 -17.33
CA SER A 27 -4.43 1.51 -18.39
C SER A 27 -5.32 2.74 -18.58
N ASP A 28 -6.64 2.54 -18.54
CA ASP A 28 -7.60 3.62 -18.68
C ASP A 28 -7.56 4.56 -17.47
N TYR A 29 -7.45 4.00 -16.28
CA TYR A 29 -7.25 4.75 -15.04
C TYR A 29 -6.02 5.65 -15.11
N ILE A 30 -4.84 5.11 -15.45
CA ILE A 30 -3.59 5.87 -15.54
C ILE A 30 -3.69 6.97 -16.60
N ARG A 31 -4.32 6.68 -17.74
CA ARG A 31 -4.56 7.68 -18.80
C ARG A 31 -5.48 8.80 -18.33
N ASN A 32 -6.58 8.46 -17.63
CA ASN A 32 -7.54 9.43 -17.14
C ASN A 32 -6.94 10.40 -16.11
N ILE A 33 -6.06 9.91 -15.24
CA ILE A 33 -5.32 10.75 -14.31
C ILE A 33 -4.15 11.50 -14.98
N GLY A 34 -3.91 11.29 -16.28
CA GLY A 34 -2.93 12.03 -17.09
C GLY A 34 -1.47 11.78 -16.66
N ILE A 35 -1.12 10.54 -16.32
CA ILE A 35 0.26 10.12 -16.06
C ILE A 35 0.88 9.63 -17.35
N LYS A 36 2.06 10.16 -17.69
CA LYS A 36 2.85 9.71 -18.84
C LYS A 36 3.37 8.30 -18.58
N THR A 37 3.14 7.40 -19.53
CA THR A 37 3.56 6.00 -19.44
C THR A 37 4.52 5.61 -20.55
N PHE A 38 5.40 4.67 -20.23
CA PHE A 38 6.35 4.05 -21.16
C PHE A 38 6.18 2.55 -21.10
N GLU A 39 6.03 1.91 -22.25
CA GLU A 39 5.90 0.46 -22.33
C GLU A 39 7.29 -0.20 -22.31
N GLY A 40 7.44 -1.22 -21.48
CA GLY A 40 8.69 -1.95 -21.26
C GLY A 40 9.61 -1.30 -20.23
N TYR A 41 10.76 -1.93 -20.05
CA TYR A 41 11.79 -1.55 -19.06
C TYR A 41 13.16 -1.35 -19.71
N SER A 42 13.20 -0.88 -20.99
CA SER A 42 14.45 -0.62 -21.66
C SER A 42 15.25 0.47 -20.94
N LYS A 43 16.51 0.19 -20.68
CA LYS A 43 17.43 1.18 -20.09
C LYS A 43 17.61 2.45 -20.95
N LYS A 44 17.38 2.35 -22.28
CA LYS A 44 17.47 3.49 -23.19
C LYS A 44 16.30 4.46 -23.04
N ASP A 45 15.16 3.93 -22.59
CA ASP A 45 13.91 4.67 -22.46
C ASP A 45 13.61 5.04 -21.00
N LEU A 46 14.55 4.78 -20.07
CA LEU A 46 14.41 5.16 -18.66
C LEU A 46 14.33 6.70 -18.56
N PRO A 47 13.17 7.27 -18.16
CA PRO A 47 13.03 8.72 -18.05
C PRO A 47 13.99 9.28 -16.99
N LYS A 48 14.49 10.49 -17.22
CA LYS A 48 15.21 11.20 -16.16
C LYS A 48 14.26 11.61 -15.07
N ALA A 49 14.61 11.31 -13.83
CA ALA A 49 13.83 11.67 -12.66
C ALA A 49 14.78 11.98 -11.49
N ASP A 50 14.29 12.75 -10.54
CA ASP A 50 15.01 13.04 -9.29
C ASP A 50 14.98 11.83 -8.35
N LEU A 51 13.96 10.98 -8.46
CA LEU A 51 13.77 9.80 -7.64
C LEU A 51 13.03 8.70 -8.42
N TYR A 52 13.53 7.49 -8.34
CA TYR A 52 12.91 6.30 -8.95
C TYR A 52 12.18 5.50 -7.88
N VAL A 53 10.90 5.18 -8.15
CA VAL A 53 10.09 4.35 -7.26
C VAL A 53 9.96 2.95 -7.85
N ILE A 54 10.58 1.98 -7.22
CA ILE A 54 10.63 0.60 -7.71
C ILE A 54 9.50 -0.22 -7.08
N GLY A 55 8.64 -0.77 -7.94
CA GLY A 55 7.54 -1.66 -7.53
C GLY A 55 8.04 -3.02 -7.04
N ASN A 56 7.27 -3.66 -6.15
CA ASN A 56 7.65 -4.94 -5.54
C ASN A 56 7.70 -6.13 -6.52
N ALA A 57 7.06 -6.02 -7.68
CA ALA A 57 7.11 -7.04 -8.73
C ALA A 57 8.45 -7.04 -9.51
N LEU A 58 9.25 -5.98 -9.40
CA LEU A 58 10.52 -5.86 -10.09
C LEU A 58 11.65 -6.47 -9.24
N SER A 59 12.64 -7.03 -9.94
CA SER A 59 13.80 -7.68 -9.32
C SER A 59 15.08 -7.42 -10.11
N ARG A 60 16.20 -7.96 -9.65
CA ARG A 60 17.47 -7.99 -10.39
C ARG A 60 17.25 -8.66 -11.74
N GLY A 61 17.98 -8.21 -12.76
CA GLY A 61 17.82 -8.63 -14.15
C GLY A 61 16.83 -7.79 -14.97
N ASN A 62 16.04 -6.92 -14.35
CA ASN A 62 15.22 -5.93 -15.06
C ASN A 62 16.13 -4.79 -15.56
N GLU A 63 16.09 -4.47 -16.86
CA GLU A 63 17.02 -3.51 -17.48
C GLU A 63 16.98 -2.12 -16.82
N SER A 64 15.79 -1.61 -16.49
CA SER A 64 15.67 -0.31 -15.81
C SER A 64 16.22 -0.37 -14.38
N VAL A 65 15.98 -1.47 -13.67
CA VAL A 65 16.53 -1.67 -12.31
C VAL A 65 18.05 -1.72 -12.36
N GLU A 66 18.62 -2.50 -13.28
CA GLU A 66 20.08 -2.59 -13.43
C GLU A 66 20.71 -1.24 -13.79
N GLU A 67 20.07 -0.44 -14.65
CA GLU A 67 20.53 0.90 -15.00
C GLU A 67 20.53 1.86 -13.80
N ILE A 68 19.45 1.83 -13.00
CA ILE A 68 19.33 2.62 -11.76
C ILE A 68 20.48 2.27 -10.79
N LEU A 69 20.74 0.98 -10.59
CA LEU A 69 21.79 0.50 -9.69
C LEU A 69 23.19 0.83 -10.18
N GLU A 70 23.48 0.59 -11.48
CA GLU A 70 24.78 0.83 -12.07
C GLU A 70 25.15 2.33 -12.02
N LYS A 71 24.21 3.20 -12.31
CA LYS A 71 24.40 4.65 -12.26
C LYS A 71 24.23 5.25 -10.86
N LYS A 72 23.94 4.44 -9.85
CA LYS A 72 23.70 4.89 -8.47
C LYS A 72 22.65 6.00 -8.39
N LEU A 73 21.58 5.89 -9.19
CA LEU A 73 20.50 6.85 -9.20
C LEU A 73 19.67 6.72 -7.89
N PRO A 74 19.09 7.81 -7.39
CA PRO A 74 18.26 7.76 -6.19
C PRO A 74 17.02 6.89 -6.40
N PHE A 75 16.77 5.91 -5.54
CA PHE A 75 15.60 5.06 -5.63
C PHE A 75 15.04 4.67 -4.25
N VAL A 76 13.75 4.35 -4.23
CA VAL A 76 13.00 3.91 -3.04
C VAL A 76 11.97 2.85 -3.44
N SER A 77 11.41 2.16 -2.45
CA SER A 77 10.23 1.31 -2.65
C SER A 77 8.95 2.14 -2.72
N GLY A 78 7.89 1.58 -3.32
CA GLY A 78 6.56 2.22 -3.32
C GLY A 78 6.05 2.55 -1.92
N PRO A 79 6.06 1.59 -0.98
CA PRO A 79 5.67 1.84 0.41
C PRO A 79 6.48 2.91 1.11
N GLU A 80 7.80 2.95 0.88
CA GLU A 80 8.66 4.00 1.44
C GLU A 80 8.29 5.38 0.89
N MET A 81 8.08 5.51 -0.42
CA MET A 81 7.66 6.78 -1.01
C MET A 81 6.32 7.24 -0.44
N LEU A 82 5.35 6.34 -0.36
CA LEU A 82 4.06 6.67 0.26
C LEU A 82 4.21 7.11 1.71
N GLY A 83 5.03 6.42 2.50
CA GLY A 83 5.30 6.80 3.89
C GLY A 83 5.91 8.20 4.02
N ARG A 84 6.73 8.64 3.06
CA ARG A 84 7.26 10.01 3.01
C ARG A 84 6.15 11.04 2.80
N GLU A 85 5.22 10.77 1.87
CA GLU A 85 4.05 11.63 1.60
C GLU A 85 3.09 11.70 2.80
N LEU A 86 2.92 10.60 3.51
CA LEU A 86 2.01 10.51 4.64
C LEU A 86 2.57 11.01 5.97
N LYS A 87 3.81 11.49 6.02
CA LYS A 87 4.50 11.87 7.27
C LYS A 87 3.75 12.89 8.13
N SER A 88 2.98 13.78 7.51
CA SER A 88 2.18 14.80 8.20
C SER A 88 0.72 14.40 8.40
N ARG A 89 0.34 13.17 8.04
CA ARG A 89 -1.03 12.67 8.10
C ARG A 89 -1.28 11.80 9.31
N ASP A 90 -2.52 11.78 9.76
CA ASP A 90 -3.03 10.83 10.74
C ASP A 90 -3.44 9.55 10.01
N VAL A 91 -2.51 8.59 9.91
CA VAL A 91 -2.71 7.37 9.13
C VAL A 91 -3.55 6.36 9.93
N PHE A 92 -4.64 5.93 9.33
CA PHE A 92 -5.50 4.83 9.76
C PHE A 92 -5.21 3.62 8.89
N ALA A 93 -4.46 2.68 9.43
CA ALA A 93 -4.11 1.45 8.72
C ALA A 93 -5.09 0.32 9.06
N VAL A 94 -5.57 -0.35 8.03
CA VAL A 94 -6.38 -1.56 8.19
C VAL A 94 -5.58 -2.75 7.68
N SER A 95 -5.27 -3.68 8.56
CA SER A 95 -4.46 -4.85 8.29
C SER A 95 -5.17 -6.14 8.71
N GLY A 96 -4.60 -7.28 8.37
CA GLY A 96 -5.13 -8.60 8.65
C GLY A 96 -5.14 -9.48 7.42
N THR A 97 -5.40 -10.77 7.59
CA THR A 97 -5.43 -11.72 6.47
C THR A 97 -6.61 -11.42 5.55
N HIS A 98 -7.81 -11.23 6.10
CA HIS A 98 -9.04 -11.01 5.34
C HIS A 98 -9.77 -9.73 5.74
N GLY A 99 -10.59 -9.19 4.82
CA GLY A 99 -11.49 -8.06 5.07
C GLY A 99 -10.81 -6.68 5.08
N LYS A 100 -9.52 -6.58 4.79
CA LYS A 100 -8.77 -5.30 4.72
C LYS A 100 -9.49 -4.26 3.85
N THR A 101 -9.76 -4.62 2.60
CA THR A 101 -10.39 -3.75 1.59
C THR A 101 -11.75 -3.23 2.05
N THR A 102 -12.63 -4.15 2.48
CA THR A 102 -13.99 -3.80 2.93
C THR A 102 -13.95 -2.87 4.13
N THR A 103 -13.15 -3.19 5.16
CA THR A 103 -13.03 -2.37 6.36
C THR A 103 -12.43 -0.99 6.05
N SER A 104 -11.45 -0.93 5.14
CA SER A 104 -10.86 0.34 4.71
C SER A 104 -11.86 1.24 4.00
N TYR A 105 -12.67 0.68 3.09
CA TYR A 105 -13.73 1.44 2.43
C TYR A 105 -14.82 1.89 3.40
N MET A 106 -15.25 1.03 4.34
CA MET A 106 -16.20 1.42 5.38
C MET A 106 -15.67 2.59 6.21
N LEU A 107 -14.40 2.54 6.62
CA LEU A 107 -13.78 3.60 7.41
C LEU A 107 -13.68 4.91 6.63
N ALA A 108 -13.24 4.86 5.38
CA ALA A 108 -13.18 6.03 4.51
C ALA A 108 -14.58 6.64 4.26
N HIS A 109 -15.59 5.78 4.10
CA HIS A 109 -16.99 6.21 3.95
C HIS A 109 -17.51 6.92 5.21
N ILE A 110 -17.28 6.36 6.39
CA ILE A 110 -17.69 6.97 7.67
C ILE A 110 -17.10 8.37 7.83
N PHE A 111 -15.82 8.56 7.54
CA PHE A 111 -15.20 9.87 7.61
C PHE A 111 -15.78 10.85 6.56
N ARG A 112 -16.04 10.38 5.35
CA ARG A 112 -16.64 11.18 4.29
C ARG A 112 -18.06 11.62 4.67
N ASP A 113 -18.86 10.75 5.28
CA ASP A 113 -20.20 11.09 5.78
C ASP A 113 -20.18 12.14 6.89
N GLN A 114 -19.08 12.23 7.64
CA GLN A 114 -18.82 13.29 8.60
C GLN A 114 -18.29 14.59 7.97
N GLY A 115 -18.32 14.70 6.65
CA GLY A 115 -17.88 15.88 5.92
C GLY A 115 -16.34 16.02 5.80
N LYS A 116 -15.58 14.94 6.04
CA LYS A 116 -14.13 14.94 5.90
C LYS A 116 -13.71 14.60 4.47
N ASP A 117 -12.81 15.36 3.88
CA ASP A 117 -12.18 15.03 2.61
C ASP A 117 -10.91 14.18 2.84
N VAL A 118 -11.14 12.92 3.24
CA VAL A 118 -10.06 12.00 3.62
C VAL A 118 -9.26 11.50 2.43
N GLY A 119 -7.96 11.35 2.63
CA GLY A 119 -7.12 10.60 1.70
C GLY A 119 -7.28 9.10 1.92
N TYR A 120 -7.04 8.32 0.86
CA TYR A 120 -7.03 6.86 0.97
C TYR A 120 -6.19 6.19 -0.13
N LEU A 121 -5.69 5.00 0.19
CA LEU A 121 -5.15 4.04 -0.77
C LEU A 121 -5.67 2.66 -0.39
N ILE A 122 -6.59 2.13 -1.20
CA ILE A 122 -7.33 0.89 -0.92
C ILE A 122 -7.28 0.03 -2.17
N GLY A 123 -7.02 -1.27 -2.02
CA GLY A 123 -7.04 -2.22 -3.13
C GLY A 123 -8.45 -2.41 -3.69
N GLY A 124 -8.51 -2.77 -4.98
CA GLY A 124 -9.78 -2.97 -5.67
C GLY A 124 -10.52 -1.67 -6.00
N ILE A 125 -11.71 -1.85 -6.57
CA ILE A 125 -12.62 -0.75 -6.93
C ILE A 125 -13.94 -0.97 -6.19
N SER A 126 -14.47 0.08 -5.57
CA SER A 126 -15.80 0.07 -4.96
C SER A 126 -16.75 0.91 -5.80
N GLU A 127 -17.99 0.48 -5.96
CA GLU A 127 -19.02 1.25 -6.66
C GLU A 127 -19.27 2.64 -6.05
N GLN A 128 -18.98 2.80 -4.75
CA GLN A 128 -19.16 4.06 -4.02
C GLN A 128 -17.95 5.01 -4.09
N PHE A 129 -16.83 4.51 -4.56
CA PHE A 129 -15.59 5.27 -4.74
C PHE A 129 -15.15 5.12 -6.20
N SER A 130 -15.06 6.25 -6.90
CA SER A 130 -14.64 6.28 -8.31
C SER A 130 -13.21 5.77 -8.52
N ASP A 131 -12.40 5.89 -7.48
CA ASP A 131 -10.95 5.65 -7.53
C ASP A 131 -10.49 4.76 -6.37
N SER A 132 -9.40 4.04 -6.57
CA SER A 132 -8.74 3.25 -5.52
C SER A 132 -7.80 4.08 -4.63
N ALA A 133 -7.55 5.33 -5.02
CA ALA A 133 -6.65 6.24 -4.31
C ALA A 133 -7.10 7.70 -4.43
N LYS A 134 -6.84 8.48 -3.39
CA LYS A 134 -7.04 9.92 -3.33
C LYS A 134 -6.13 10.50 -2.25
N LEU A 135 -5.50 11.64 -2.51
CA LEU A 135 -4.70 12.32 -1.49
C LEU A 135 -5.59 12.92 -0.39
N GLY A 136 -6.73 13.50 -0.75
CA GLY A 136 -7.62 14.23 0.16
C GLY A 136 -6.95 15.46 0.77
N THR A 137 -7.75 16.35 1.34
CA THR A 137 -7.28 17.59 1.97
C THR A 137 -7.27 17.53 3.50
N ASP A 138 -7.97 16.57 4.11
CA ASP A 138 -7.98 16.35 5.57
C ASP A 138 -6.67 15.70 6.02
N LYS A 139 -6.33 15.82 7.30
CA LYS A 139 -5.17 15.12 7.88
C LYS A 139 -5.33 13.59 7.88
N ILE A 140 -6.55 13.10 7.85
CA ILE A 140 -6.87 11.68 7.90
C ILE A 140 -6.50 11.02 6.58
N PHE A 141 -5.80 9.88 6.68
CA PHE A 141 -5.51 9.03 5.54
C PHE A 141 -5.80 7.57 5.89
N VAL A 142 -6.67 6.93 5.13
CA VAL A 142 -7.03 5.51 5.30
C VAL A 142 -6.24 4.66 4.34
N ILE A 143 -5.55 3.65 4.86
CA ILE A 143 -4.75 2.75 4.03
C ILE A 143 -5.05 1.28 4.30
N GLU A 144 -5.20 0.53 3.23
CA GLU A 144 -5.13 -0.93 3.28
C GLU A 144 -3.67 -1.35 3.45
N ALA A 145 -3.35 -1.95 4.60
CA ALA A 145 -2.00 -2.20 5.05
C ALA A 145 -1.65 -3.69 4.92
N ASP A 146 -0.81 -3.98 3.93
CA ASP A 146 -0.45 -5.31 3.49
C ASP A 146 0.87 -5.77 4.15
N GLU A 147 0.95 -7.05 4.50
CA GLU A 147 2.10 -7.72 5.11
C GLU A 147 3.22 -8.12 4.13
N TYR A 148 2.98 -8.00 2.82
CA TYR A 148 3.97 -8.34 1.79
C TYR A 148 5.23 -7.47 1.84
N ASP A 149 6.33 -8.01 1.36
CA ASP A 149 7.60 -7.30 1.15
C ASP A 149 7.42 -6.01 0.35
N SER A 150 8.18 -4.98 0.69
CA SER A 150 8.12 -3.67 0.05
C SER A 150 8.75 -3.65 -1.34
N ALA A 151 9.90 -4.32 -1.50
CA ALA A 151 10.62 -4.44 -2.76
C ALA A 151 11.67 -5.57 -2.67
N PHE A 152 12.33 -5.91 -3.79
CA PHE A 152 13.40 -6.91 -3.80
C PHE A 152 14.58 -6.55 -2.89
N PHE A 153 14.84 -5.26 -2.69
CA PHE A 153 15.92 -4.72 -1.85
C PHE A 153 15.45 -4.34 -0.43
N ASP A 154 14.13 -4.33 -0.17
CA ASP A 154 13.56 -4.03 1.14
C ASP A 154 12.54 -5.10 1.53
N LYS A 155 12.95 -6.00 2.42
CA LYS A 155 12.19 -7.15 2.89
C LYS A 155 11.29 -6.86 4.08
N ARG A 156 11.19 -5.59 4.49
CA ARG A 156 10.21 -5.17 5.49
C ARG A 156 8.82 -5.19 4.86
N SER A 157 7.83 -5.60 5.64
CA SER A 157 6.43 -5.53 5.21
C SER A 157 6.05 -4.10 4.87
N LYS A 158 5.22 -3.92 3.83
CA LYS A 158 4.79 -2.60 3.32
C LYS A 158 4.26 -1.69 4.43
N PHE A 159 3.46 -2.25 5.35
CA PHE A 159 2.81 -1.50 6.41
C PHE A 159 3.77 -0.82 7.40
N ILE A 160 5.01 -1.27 7.52
CA ILE A 160 6.02 -0.65 8.40
C ILE A 160 6.33 0.79 7.95
N HIS A 161 6.30 1.04 6.65
CA HIS A 161 6.60 2.35 6.08
C HIS A 161 5.50 3.39 6.34
N TYR A 162 4.28 2.96 6.60
CA TYR A 162 3.14 3.87 6.72
C TYR A 162 3.05 4.57 8.08
N SER A 163 3.78 4.08 9.10
CA SER A 163 3.82 4.66 10.45
C SER A 163 2.43 5.02 11.00
N PRO A 164 1.49 4.06 11.11
CA PRO A 164 0.13 4.37 11.43
C PRO A 164 -0.02 4.99 12.82
N LEU A 165 -0.90 6.01 12.92
CA LEU A 165 -1.39 6.53 14.19
C LEU A 165 -2.45 5.59 14.78
N ASN A 166 -3.34 5.08 13.91
CA ASN A 166 -4.40 4.16 14.30
C ASN A 166 -4.31 2.89 13.46
N LEU A 167 -4.40 1.73 14.11
CA LEU A 167 -4.30 0.42 13.48
C LEU A 167 -5.52 -0.43 13.80
N ILE A 168 -6.18 -0.95 12.76
CA ILE A 168 -7.20 -1.99 12.86
C ILE A 168 -6.58 -3.29 12.36
N ILE A 169 -6.66 -4.35 13.17
CA ILE A 169 -6.29 -5.72 12.78
C ILE A 169 -7.54 -6.56 12.76
N ASN A 170 -8.02 -6.92 11.57
CA ASN A 170 -9.24 -7.71 11.41
C ASN A 170 -9.08 -9.14 11.93
N ASN A 171 -8.06 -9.84 11.43
CA ASN A 171 -7.71 -11.20 11.79
C ASN A 171 -6.26 -11.50 11.44
N ILE A 172 -5.72 -12.57 12.02
CA ILE A 172 -4.40 -13.10 11.68
C ILE A 172 -4.55 -14.60 11.51
N GLU A 173 -4.56 -15.05 10.27
CA GLU A 173 -4.64 -16.46 9.90
C GLU A 173 -3.43 -16.83 9.03
N PHE A 174 -3.16 -18.13 8.90
CA PHE A 174 -2.08 -18.57 8.02
C PHE A 174 -2.54 -18.50 6.58
N ASP A 175 -1.96 -17.55 5.85
CA ASP A 175 -2.15 -17.35 4.43
C ASP A 175 -0.81 -16.94 3.80
N HIS A 176 -0.76 -16.78 2.48
CA HIS A 176 0.45 -16.38 1.77
C HIS A 176 1.63 -17.35 1.97
N ALA A 177 1.37 -18.65 1.76
CA ALA A 177 2.39 -19.71 1.85
C ALA A 177 3.56 -19.55 0.87
N ASP A 178 3.46 -18.62 -0.07
CA ASP A 178 4.52 -18.21 -1.00
C ASP A 178 5.62 -17.36 -0.32
N ILE A 179 5.29 -16.68 0.80
CA ILE A 179 6.23 -15.80 1.51
C ILE A 179 6.40 -16.14 3.00
N PHE A 180 5.44 -16.84 3.61
CA PHE A 180 5.49 -17.22 5.03
C PHE A 180 5.45 -18.74 5.20
N ASN A 181 6.37 -19.28 6.00
CA ASN A 181 6.43 -20.71 6.25
C ASN A 181 5.37 -21.19 7.26
N ASN A 182 4.93 -20.31 8.14
CA ASN A 182 3.98 -20.62 9.21
C ASN A 182 3.34 -19.35 9.79
N ILE A 183 2.30 -19.55 10.61
CA ILE A 183 1.58 -18.43 11.27
C ILE A 183 2.47 -17.56 12.18
N ASN A 184 3.57 -18.10 12.73
CA ASN A 184 4.44 -17.31 13.59
C ASN A 184 5.25 -16.29 12.81
N ASP A 185 5.59 -16.58 11.55
CA ASP A 185 6.26 -15.62 10.67
C ASP A 185 5.34 -14.42 10.41
N ILE A 186 4.06 -14.67 10.14
CA ILE A 186 3.04 -13.63 9.98
C ILE A 186 2.89 -12.83 11.29
N LYS A 187 2.70 -13.50 12.42
CA LYS A 187 2.58 -12.85 13.74
C LYS A 187 3.78 -11.95 14.06
N LYS A 188 4.98 -12.34 13.64
CA LYS A 188 6.20 -11.56 13.81
C LYS A 188 6.12 -10.22 13.03
N GLN A 189 5.59 -10.22 11.80
CA GLN A 189 5.40 -8.99 11.05
C GLN A 189 4.39 -8.06 11.73
N PHE A 190 3.25 -8.60 12.15
CA PHE A 190 2.25 -7.82 12.91
C PHE A 190 2.81 -7.30 14.24
N HIS A 191 3.68 -8.06 14.92
CA HIS A 191 4.36 -7.58 16.11
C HIS A 191 5.26 -6.38 15.83
N HIS A 192 5.98 -6.37 14.69
CA HIS A 192 6.74 -5.21 14.26
C HIS A 192 5.84 -4.00 13.99
N LEU A 193 4.69 -4.21 13.32
CA LEU A 193 3.72 -3.15 13.06
C LEU A 193 3.17 -2.53 14.34
N VAL A 194 2.76 -3.36 15.31
CA VAL A 194 2.23 -2.86 16.60
C VAL A 194 3.26 -2.04 17.37
N LYS A 195 4.55 -2.43 17.30
CA LYS A 195 5.63 -1.73 18.00
C LYS A 195 5.89 -0.30 17.51
N ILE A 196 5.50 0.03 16.30
CA ILE A 196 5.72 1.39 15.74
C ILE A 196 4.53 2.33 15.98
N ILE A 197 3.44 1.85 16.57
CA ILE A 197 2.29 2.71 16.91
C ILE A 197 2.72 3.62 18.07
N PRO A 198 2.56 4.94 17.94
CA PRO A 198 2.90 5.88 18.99
C PRO A 198 1.95 5.74 20.19
N LYS A 199 2.38 6.20 21.37
CA LYS A 199 1.54 6.14 22.59
C LYS A 199 0.22 6.89 22.47
N SER A 200 0.14 7.90 21.63
CA SER A 200 -1.07 8.66 21.32
C SER A 200 -1.99 7.96 20.32
N GLY A 201 -1.52 6.86 19.73
CA GLY A 201 -2.26 6.11 18.74
C GLY A 201 -3.19 5.06 19.35
N SER A 202 -3.94 4.39 18.48
CA SER A 202 -4.91 3.36 18.89
C SER A 202 -4.68 2.06 18.14
N LEU A 203 -4.86 0.94 18.85
CA LEU A 203 -4.89 -0.40 18.28
C LEU A 203 -6.27 -1.02 18.53
N ILE A 204 -6.95 -1.38 17.46
CA ILE A 204 -8.22 -2.11 17.47
C ILE A 204 -7.97 -3.49 16.87
N SER A 205 -8.14 -4.53 17.65
CA SER A 205 -7.97 -5.92 17.19
C SER A 205 -9.26 -6.71 17.34
N VAL A 206 -9.66 -7.40 16.26
CA VAL A 206 -10.88 -8.19 16.17
C VAL A 206 -10.60 -9.70 16.38
N SER A 207 -9.48 -10.05 16.97
CA SER A 207 -8.98 -11.43 17.13
C SER A 207 -9.96 -12.42 17.81
N TYR A 208 -11.06 -11.91 18.34
CA TYR A 208 -11.96 -12.68 19.21
C TYR A 208 -13.04 -13.49 18.48
N THR A 209 -13.47 -13.08 17.29
CA THR A 209 -14.63 -13.70 16.64
C THR A 209 -14.32 -15.02 15.91
N HIS A 210 -13.11 -15.20 15.42
CA HIS A 210 -12.76 -16.40 14.67
C HIS A 210 -12.36 -17.60 15.53
N LEU A 211 -11.80 -17.39 16.71
CA LEU A 211 -11.48 -18.47 17.65
C LEU A 211 -12.74 -19.20 18.17
N ARG A 212 -13.89 -18.52 18.27
CA ARG A 212 -15.15 -19.14 18.67
C ARG A 212 -15.87 -19.89 17.57
N ALA A 213 -15.68 -19.53 16.32
CA ALA A 213 -16.31 -20.23 15.21
C ALA A 213 -15.76 -21.66 15.00
N HIS A 214 -14.51 -21.90 15.39
CA HIS A 214 -13.90 -23.23 15.35
C HIS A 214 -14.20 -24.10 16.57
N GLU A 215 -14.67 -23.51 17.67
CA GLU A 215 -15.02 -24.26 18.90
C GLU A 215 -16.47 -24.74 18.93
N THR A 216 -17.29 -24.39 17.94
CA THR A 216 -18.72 -24.77 17.90
C THR A 216 -19.06 -25.89 16.92
N THR A 217 -18.13 -26.73 16.54
CA THR A 217 -18.47 -28.04 15.94
C THR A 217 -19.04 -28.96 17.03
N PRO A 218 -20.34 -29.30 17.00
CA PRO A 218 -20.91 -30.25 17.98
C PRO A 218 -20.31 -31.63 17.71
N HIS A 219 -19.87 -32.27 18.76
CA HIS A 219 -19.52 -33.68 18.79
C HIS A 219 -20.78 -34.56 18.64
#